data_045d4793e67fda4e07bd915cf774ea63
#
_entry.id   045d4793e67fda4e07bd915cf774ea63
#
_cell.length_a   1.000
_cell.length_b   1.000
_cell.length_c   1.000
_cell.angle_alpha   90.00
_cell.angle_beta   90.00
_cell.angle_gamma   90.00
#
_symmetry.space_group_name_H-M   'P 1'
#
loop_
_entity.id
_entity.type
_entity.pdbx_description
1 polymer ?
#
loop_
_entity_poly.entity_id
_entity_poly.type
_entity_poly.pdbx_seq_one_letter_code
_entity_poly.pdbx_strand_id
1 'polypeptide(L)'
;QHPNISPYQEFPTKDGYICALVYNDKHWSNFLAAIGQSDLPQRDPRFATYASRATHIDFVYQELERMFRDRTTAEWLDLLEQADVPAMPMHDFESVLEDPHLAEVGFFREVDHASEGRLRLMDVPTRWSLTPVEFRHLPPQQGEQGREILAEFGFGAEEIAQLASEGTLILPEPADAAPDRIDAA
;
A
#
# COMPACT_ATOMS: atom_id res chain seq x y z
N GLN A 1 -18.98 -21.20 2.11
CA GLN A 1 -17.89 -20.21 2.01
C GLN A 1 -17.72 -19.90 0.54
N HIS A 2 -18.03 -18.68 0.13
CA HIS A 2 -17.75 -18.22 -1.22
C HIS A 2 -16.27 -17.82 -1.29
N PRO A 3 -15.45 -18.49 -2.09
CA PRO A 3 -14.00 -18.29 -2.10
C PRO A 3 -13.54 -16.94 -2.68
N ASN A 4 -14.43 -16.13 -3.22
CA ASN A 4 -14.09 -14.91 -3.97
C ASN A 4 -14.75 -13.62 -3.43
N ILE A 5 -15.25 -13.61 -2.20
CA ILE A 5 -15.76 -12.36 -1.61
C ILE A 5 -14.59 -11.62 -0.96
N SER A 6 -13.86 -10.84 -1.74
CA SER A 6 -13.12 -9.73 -1.18
C SER A 6 -14.09 -8.56 -1.04
N PRO A 7 -14.33 -8.02 0.15
CA PRO A 7 -15.14 -6.81 0.31
C PRO A 7 -14.42 -5.57 -0.28
N TYR A 8 -13.17 -5.72 -0.66
CA TYR A 8 -12.33 -4.72 -1.29
C TYR A 8 -12.12 -5.13 -2.74
N GLN A 9 -12.99 -4.67 -3.63
CA GLN A 9 -12.80 -4.84 -5.06
C GLN A 9 -12.38 -3.50 -5.70
N GLU A 10 -11.41 -3.61 -6.58
CA GLU A 10 -11.09 -2.60 -7.55
C GLU A 10 -12.11 -2.65 -8.69
N PHE A 11 -12.62 -1.50 -9.07
CA PHE A 11 -13.52 -1.39 -10.20
C PHE A 11 -12.87 -0.53 -11.28
N PRO A 12 -12.90 -0.97 -12.56
CA PRO A 12 -12.41 -0.15 -13.65
C PRO A 12 -13.34 1.04 -13.87
N THR A 13 -12.75 2.21 -14.06
CA THR A 13 -13.39 3.45 -14.44
C THR A 13 -13.08 3.78 -15.92
N LYS A 14 -13.47 4.95 -16.40
CA LYS A 14 -13.09 5.39 -17.76
C LYS A 14 -11.60 5.58 -17.96
N ASP A 15 -10.87 5.96 -16.93
CA ASP A 15 -9.48 6.43 -16.98
C ASP A 15 -8.54 5.73 -15.99
N GLY A 16 -9.01 4.71 -15.26
CA GLY A 16 -8.20 4.01 -14.28
C GLY A 16 -9.00 3.01 -13.46
N TYR A 17 -8.75 3.01 -12.17
CA TYR A 17 -9.41 2.12 -11.21
C TYR A 17 -9.77 2.86 -9.93
N ILE A 18 -10.84 2.40 -9.28
CA ILE A 18 -11.30 2.89 -7.98
C ILE A 18 -11.52 1.72 -7.02
N CYS A 19 -11.11 1.88 -5.78
CA CYS A 19 -11.53 1.01 -4.69
C CYS A 19 -12.75 1.63 -4.04
N ALA A 20 -13.91 0.97 -4.12
CA ALA A 20 -15.16 1.45 -3.54
C ALA A 20 -15.83 0.38 -2.71
N LEU A 21 -16.40 0.78 -1.56
CA LEU A 21 -17.01 -0.14 -0.60
C LEU A 21 -18.51 0.11 -0.49
N VAL A 22 -19.27 -0.43 -1.44
CA VAL A 22 -20.74 -0.45 -1.39
C VAL A 22 -21.18 -1.67 -0.56
N TYR A 23 -21.05 -1.58 0.75
CA TYR A 23 -21.07 -2.73 1.65
C TYR A 23 -22.42 -3.01 2.29
N ASN A 24 -23.07 -2.01 2.90
CA ASN A 24 -24.30 -2.16 3.68
C ASN A 24 -25.50 -1.56 2.93
N ASP A 25 -26.72 -1.75 3.49
CA ASP A 25 -27.95 -1.25 2.88
C ASP A 25 -27.97 0.27 2.71
N LYS A 26 -27.35 1.03 3.64
CA LYS A 26 -27.20 2.49 3.52
C LYS A 26 -26.33 2.86 2.31
N HIS A 27 -25.16 2.22 2.19
CA HIS A 27 -24.27 2.48 1.05
C HIS A 27 -24.94 2.14 -0.28
N TRP A 28 -25.66 1.02 -0.36
CA TRP A 28 -26.43 0.65 -1.55
C TRP A 28 -27.51 1.66 -1.88
N SER A 29 -28.29 2.10 -0.89
CA SER A 29 -29.34 3.10 -1.08
C SER A 29 -28.75 4.43 -1.58
N ASN A 30 -27.67 4.88 -0.95
CA ASN A 30 -27.01 6.13 -1.29
C ASN A 30 -26.36 6.06 -2.68
N PHE A 31 -25.67 4.97 -2.98
CA PHE A 31 -25.04 4.74 -4.28
C PHE A 31 -26.06 4.76 -5.41
N LEU A 32 -27.15 3.97 -5.27
CA LEU A 32 -28.20 3.92 -6.27
C LEU A 32 -28.91 5.27 -6.44
N ALA A 33 -29.10 6.02 -5.37
CA ALA A 33 -29.65 7.37 -5.44
C ALA A 33 -28.71 8.31 -6.21
N ALA A 34 -27.42 8.26 -5.92
CA ALA A 34 -26.40 9.09 -6.55
C ALA A 34 -26.28 8.86 -8.08
N ILE A 35 -26.50 7.61 -8.51
CA ILE A 35 -26.49 7.28 -9.95
C ILE A 35 -27.88 7.34 -10.61
N GLY A 36 -28.92 7.80 -9.87
CA GLY A 36 -30.28 7.93 -10.39
C GLY A 36 -31.00 6.60 -10.62
N GLN A 37 -30.66 5.55 -9.88
CA GLN A 37 -31.23 4.22 -9.98
C GLN A 37 -31.89 3.73 -8.65
N SER A 38 -32.51 4.64 -7.91
CA SER A 38 -33.16 4.32 -6.62
C SER A 38 -34.24 3.26 -6.72
N ASP A 39 -34.80 3.03 -7.91
CA ASP A 39 -35.83 2.03 -8.18
C ASP A 39 -35.27 0.64 -8.53
N LEU A 40 -33.93 0.49 -8.66
CA LEU A 40 -33.31 -0.78 -9.01
C LEU A 40 -33.71 -1.96 -8.06
N PRO A 41 -33.75 -1.79 -6.73
CA PRO A 41 -34.17 -2.86 -5.82
C PRO A 41 -35.62 -3.36 -6.03
N GLN A 42 -36.50 -2.52 -6.59
CA GLN A 42 -37.88 -2.89 -6.94
C GLN A 42 -37.95 -3.59 -8.29
N ARG A 43 -37.08 -3.20 -9.24
CA ARG A 43 -37.03 -3.79 -10.59
C ARG A 43 -36.28 -5.12 -10.62
N ASP A 44 -35.28 -5.26 -9.76
CA ASP A 44 -34.44 -6.45 -9.67
C ASP A 44 -34.27 -6.91 -8.22
N PRO A 45 -34.99 -7.98 -7.79
CA PRO A 45 -34.94 -8.47 -6.42
C PRO A 45 -33.57 -8.88 -5.92
N ARG A 46 -32.58 -9.12 -6.81
CA ARG A 46 -31.20 -9.44 -6.43
C ARG A 46 -30.53 -8.29 -5.68
N PHE A 47 -30.97 -7.05 -5.90
CA PHE A 47 -30.47 -5.85 -5.22
C PHE A 47 -31.30 -5.47 -3.98
N ALA A 48 -32.44 -6.11 -3.72
CA ALA A 48 -33.43 -5.64 -2.76
C ALA A 48 -32.95 -5.65 -1.30
N THR A 49 -32.24 -6.67 -0.88
CA THR A 49 -31.78 -6.84 0.51
C THR A 49 -30.32 -7.29 0.57
N TYR A 50 -29.70 -7.11 1.74
CA TYR A 50 -28.36 -7.62 1.99
C TYR A 50 -28.26 -9.15 1.70
N ALA A 51 -29.22 -9.94 2.20
CA ALA A 51 -29.22 -11.38 1.99
C ALA A 51 -29.34 -11.74 0.51
N SER A 52 -30.16 -11.01 -0.25
CA SER A 52 -30.34 -11.20 -1.69
C SER A 52 -29.05 -10.89 -2.46
N ARG A 53 -28.42 -9.76 -2.15
CA ARG A 53 -27.13 -9.38 -2.75
C ARG A 53 -26.03 -10.39 -2.43
N ALA A 54 -25.96 -10.85 -1.18
CA ALA A 54 -24.99 -11.87 -0.77
C ALA A 54 -25.17 -13.21 -1.51
N THR A 55 -26.43 -13.61 -1.77
CA THR A 55 -26.73 -14.82 -2.53
C THR A 55 -26.34 -14.70 -4.02
N HIS A 56 -26.42 -13.48 -4.58
CA HIS A 56 -26.15 -13.21 -5.99
C HIS A 56 -24.88 -12.35 -6.17
N ILE A 57 -23.90 -12.51 -5.29
CA ILE A 57 -22.79 -11.58 -5.16
C ILE A 57 -21.99 -11.40 -6.44
N ASP A 58 -21.72 -12.47 -7.17
CA ASP A 58 -20.97 -12.42 -8.42
C ASP A 58 -21.68 -11.55 -9.48
N PHE A 59 -23.00 -11.70 -9.60
CA PHE A 59 -23.80 -10.87 -10.48
C PHE A 59 -23.82 -9.42 -10.03
N VAL A 60 -24.00 -9.17 -8.76
CA VAL A 60 -24.05 -7.81 -8.18
C VAL A 60 -22.74 -7.08 -8.42
N TYR A 61 -21.60 -7.74 -8.26
CA TYR A 61 -20.29 -7.13 -8.53
C TYR A 61 -20.04 -6.91 -10.01
N GLN A 62 -20.46 -7.82 -10.89
CA GLN A 62 -20.38 -7.58 -12.34
C GLN A 62 -21.20 -6.35 -12.76
N GLU A 63 -22.38 -6.14 -12.18
CA GLU A 63 -23.18 -4.94 -12.45
C GLU A 63 -22.53 -3.68 -11.87
N LEU A 64 -21.94 -3.74 -10.67
CA LEU A 64 -21.17 -2.64 -10.13
C LEU A 64 -19.97 -2.28 -11.05
N GLU A 65 -19.21 -3.27 -11.47
CA GLU A 65 -18.10 -3.07 -12.41
C GLU A 65 -18.57 -2.37 -13.69
N ARG A 66 -19.70 -2.79 -14.23
CA ARG A 66 -20.31 -2.16 -15.42
C ARG A 66 -20.67 -0.69 -15.15
N MET A 67 -21.28 -0.41 -13.98
CA MET A 67 -21.68 0.95 -13.59
C MET A 67 -20.46 1.86 -13.39
N PHE A 68 -19.38 1.37 -12.81
CA PHE A 68 -18.17 2.16 -12.57
C PHE A 68 -17.46 2.59 -13.86
N ARG A 69 -17.63 1.89 -14.96
CA ARG A 69 -17.07 2.27 -16.29
C ARG A 69 -17.68 3.53 -16.90
N ASP A 70 -18.78 4.05 -16.36
CA ASP A 70 -19.53 5.16 -16.95
C ASP A 70 -18.91 6.54 -16.65
N ARG A 71 -17.97 6.64 -15.69
CA ARG A 71 -17.37 7.92 -15.26
C ARG A 71 -15.87 7.76 -15.05
N THR A 72 -15.17 8.89 -14.98
CA THR A 72 -13.76 8.95 -14.57
C THR A 72 -13.60 8.64 -13.07
N THR A 73 -12.38 8.31 -12.66
CA THR A 73 -12.05 8.07 -11.25
C THR A 73 -12.37 9.30 -10.40
N ALA A 74 -12.00 10.50 -10.86
CA ALA A 74 -12.28 11.74 -10.14
C ALA A 74 -13.79 12.00 -9.99
N GLU A 75 -14.58 11.85 -11.07
CA GLU A 75 -16.04 12.01 -11.02
C GLU A 75 -16.69 11.00 -10.04
N TRP A 76 -16.16 9.78 -9.96
CA TRP A 76 -16.65 8.80 -9.01
C TRP A 76 -16.28 9.14 -7.56
N LEU A 77 -15.06 9.60 -7.31
CA LEU A 77 -14.64 9.99 -5.95
C LEU A 77 -15.52 11.11 -5.41
N ASP A 78 -15.75 12.16 -6.20
CA ASP A 78 -16.62 13.28 -5.83
C ASP A 78 -18.07 12.81 -5.56
N LEU A 79 -18.61 11.95 -6.42
CA LEU A 79 -19.97 11.44 -6.29
C LEU A 79 -20.15 10.56 -5.06
N LEU A 80 -19.18 9.67 -4.78
CA LEU A 80 -19.25 8.73 -3.67
C LEU A 80 -18.99 9.41 -2.34
N GLU A 81 -18.15 10.43 -2.28
CA GLU A 81 -17.96 11.25 -1.10
C GLU A 81 -19.28 11.97 -0.72
N GLN A 82 -19.96 12.61 -1.68
CA GLN A 82 -21.27 13.24 -1.45
C GLN A 82 -22.35 12.22 -1.05
N ALA A 83 -22.24 10.98 -1.51
CA ALA A 83 -23.16 9.91 -1.18
C ALA A 83 -22.82 9.19 0.14
N ASP A 84 -21.77 9.58 0.85
CA ASP A 84 -21.29 8.91 2.08
C ASP A 84 -21.05 7.41 1.84
N VAL A 85 -20.37 7.11 0.72
CA VAL A 85 -19.91 5.76 0.34
C VAL A 85 -18.38 5.78 0.31
N PRO A 86 -17.70 4.95 1.13
CA PRO A 86 -16.25 4.92 1.18
C PRO A 86 -15.64 4.54 -0.18
N ALA A 87 -14.75 5.37 -0.65
CA ALA A 87 -14.00 5.13 -1.88
C ALA A 87 -12.63 5.80 -1.82
N MET A 88 -11.70 5.27 -2.59
CA MET A 88 -10.36 5.83 -2.76
C MET A 88 -9.81 5.48 -4.14
N PRO A 89 -8.90 6.28 -4.69
CA PRO A 89 -8.21 5.92 -5.93
C PRO A 89 -7.36 4.66 -5.70
N MET A 90 -7.18 3.88 -6.75
CA MET A 90 -6.17 2.84 -6.72
C MET A 90 -4.83 3.44 -7.16
N HIS A 91 -3.86 3.40 -6.27
CA HIS A 91 -2.52 3.92 -6.52
C HIS A 91 -1.63 2.86 -7.19
N ASP A 92 -0.80 3.31 -8.12
CA ASP A 92 0.43 2.63 -8.54
C ASP A 92 1.63 3.16 -7.73
N PHE A 93 2.85 2.69 -8.08
CA PHE A 93 4.05 3.09 -7.34
C PHE A 93 4.38 4.58 -7.51
N GLU A 94 4.04 5.17 -8.63
CA GLU A 94 4.28 6.59 -8.91
C GLU A 94 3.28 7.45 -8.14
N SER A 95 1.99 7.17 -8.28
CA SER A 95 0.92 7.99 -7.69
C SER A 95 0.82 7.89 -6.17
N VAL A 96 1.22 6.76 -5.56
CA VAL A 96 1.25 6.63 -4.08
C VAL A 96 2.27 7.57 -3.44
N LEU A 97 3.37 7.88 -4.14
CA LEU A 97 4.38 8.82 -3.66
C LEU A 97 3.90 10.28 -3.68
N GLU A 98 2.86 10.57 -4.45
CA GLU A 98 2.26 11.89 -4.61
C GLU A 98 0.93 12.02 -3.83
N ASP A 99 0.52 10.99 -3.10
CA ASP A 99 -0.73 11.02 -2.33
C ASP A 99 -0.71 12.15 -1.29
N PRO A 100 -1.70 13.07 -1.31
CA PRO A 100 -1.72 14.25 -0.45
C PRO A 100 -1.77 13.91 1.04
N HIS A 101 -2.48 12.84 1.43
CA HIS A 101 -2.56 12.41 2.82
C HIS A 101 -1.22 11.85 3.30
N LEU A 102 -0.55 11.02 2.51
CA LEU A 102 0.76 10.47 2.85
C LEU A 102 1.83 11.58 2.93
N ALA A 103 1.71 12.60 2.07
CA ALA A 103 2.57 13.79 2.13
C ALA A 103 2.31 14.61 3.41
N GLU A 104 1.05 14.86 3.77
CA GLU A 104 0.66 15.63 4.95
C GLU A 104 1.14 14.96 6.25
N VAL A 105 1.02 13.63 6.35
CA VAL A 105 1.48 12.87 7.54
C VAL A 105 2.98 12.60 7.54
N GLY A 106 3.70 12.97 6.49
CA GLY A 106 5.15 12.76 6.36
C GLY A 106 5.54 11.28 6.28
N PHE A 107 4.70 10.47 5.60
CA PHE A 107 4.89 9.02 5.55
C PHE A 107 6.15 8.60 4.79
N PHE A 108 6.54 9.35 3.77
CA PHE A 108 7.78 9.14 3.04
C PHE A 108 8.86 10.10 3.51
N ARG A 109 10.05 9.57 3.80
CA ARG A 109 11.22 10.34 4.25
C ARG A 109 12.39 10.09 3.32
N GLU A 110 13.11 11.16 2.98
CA GLU A 110 14.37 11.04 2.28
C GLU A 110 15.52 10.94 3.28
N VAL A 111 16.43 10.01 3.04
CA VAL A 111 17.60 9.75 3.86
C VAL A 111 18.81 9.53 2.97
N ASP A 112 19.98 9.97 3.43
CA ASP A 112 21.23 9.68 2.76
C ASP A 112 21.80 8.36 3.31
N HIS A 113 21.88 7.35 2.44
CA HIS A 113 22.43 6.04 2.77
C HIS A 113 23.89 5.95 2.39
N ALA A 114 24.72 5.37 3.23
CA ALA A 114 26.17 5.36 3.06
C ALA A 114 26.64 4.68 1.75
N SER A 115 25.93 3.64 1.30
CA SER A 115 26.30 2.90 0.08
C SER A 115 25.31 3.11 -1.08
N GLU A 116 24.03 3.44 -0.78
CA GLU A 116 22.98 3.51 -1.79
C GLU A 116 22.66 4.94 -2.22
N GLY A 117 23.30 5.94 -1.61
CA GLY A 117 23.01 7.34 -1.85
C GLY A 117 21.65 7.75 -1.27
N ARG A 118 20.92 8.61 -1.97
CA ARG A 118 19.66 9.14 -1.49
C ARG A 118 18.53 8.12 -1.65
N LEU A 119 17.94 7.72 -0.54
CA LEU A 119 16.81 6.77 -0.49
C LEU A 119 15.54 7.49 -0.01
N ARG A 120 14.40 7.01 -0.49
CA ARG A 120 13.09 7.36 0.04
C ARG A 120 12.54 6.17 0.81
N LEU A 121 12.38 6.34 2.12
CA LEU A 121 11.89 5.31 3.03
C LEU A 121 10.46 5.60 3.46
N MET A 122 9.69 4.55 3.68
CA MET A 122 8.39 4.63 4.34
C MET A 122 8.59 4.76 5.85
N ASP A 123 7.83 5.64 6.48
CA ASP A 123 7.78 5.69 7.95
C ASP A 123 6.86 4.59 8.50
N VAL A 124 6.93 4.36 9.79
CA VAL A 124 6.05 3.40 10.46
C VAL A 124 4.64 4.02 10.57
N PRO A 125 3.59 3.32 10.07
CA PRO A 125 2.24 3.88 10.06
C PRO A 125 1.61 3.98 11.46
N THR A 126 2.21 3.32 12.46
CA THR A 126 1.70 3.29 13.83
C THR A 126 2.42 4.32 14.69
N ARG A 127 1.65 5.16 15.39
CA ARG A 127 2.17 6.13 16.37
C ARG A 127 1.87 5.66 17.80
N TRP A 128 2.91 5.62 18.63
CA TRP A 128 2.82 5.25 20.04
C TRP A 128 3.11 6.46 20.90
N SER A 129 2.19 6.81 21.81
CA SER A 129 2.31 8.02 22.63
C SER A 129 3.43 7.98 23.66
N LEU A 130 3.75 6.80 24.20
CA LEU A 130 4.75 6.63 25.27
C LEU A 130 6.11 6.16 24.73
N THR A 131 6.12 5.42 23.64
CA THR A 131 7.32 4.86 23.02
C THR A 131 7.31 5.12 21.52
N PRO A 132 7.61 6.36 21.09
CA PRO A 132 7.66 6.69 19.66
C PRO A 132 8.62 5.75 18.93
N VAL A 133 8.26 5.41 17.71
CA VAL A 133 9.14 4.62 16.83
C VAL A 133 10.28 5.49 16.35
N GLU A 134 11.50 4.97 16.43
CA GLU A 134 12.71 5.62 15.94
C GLU A 134 13.42 4.69 14.96
N PHE A 135 13.88 5.23 13.85
CA PHE A 135 14.80 4.53 12.97
C PHE A 135 16.22 4.65 13.55
N ARG A 136 16.69 3.61 14.18
CA ARG A 136 18.05 3.58 14.76
C ARG A 136 19.11 3.28 13.71
N HIS A 137 18.75 2.48 12.72
CA HIS A 137 19.64 2.06 11.64
C HIS A 137 18.88 2.13 10.31
N LEU A 138 19.59 2.48 9.26
CA LEU A 138 19.11 2.33 7.89
C LEU A 138 19.22 0.87 7.46
N PRO A 139 18.61 0.44 6.34
CA PRO A 139 18.76 -0.90 5.81
C PRO A 139 20.25 -1.25 5.67
N PRO A 140 20.75 -2.30 6.35
CA PRO A 140 22.19 -2.56 6.36
C PRO A 140 22.65 -3.28 5.11
N GLN A 141 23.92 -3.11 4.75
CA GLN A 141 24.59 -4.01 3.84
C GLN A 141 24.80 -5.38 4.50
N GLN A 142 24.96 -6.41 3.66
CA GLN A 142 25.26 -7.75 4.17
C GLN A 142 26.56 -7.74 4.99
N GLY A 143 26.47 -8.15 6.26
CA GLY A 143 27.60 -8.23 7.17
C GLY A 143 28.04 -6.89 7.80
N GLU A 144 27.34 -5.78 7.58
CA GLU A 144 27.74 -4.44 8.05
C GLU A 144 28.00 -4.40 9.55
N GLN A 145 27.13 -5.00 10.37
CA GLN A 145 27.27 -5.07 11.82
C GLN A 145 28.06 -6.30 12.30
N GLY A 146 28.60 -7.12 11.41
CA GLY A 146 29.24 -8.39 11.77
C GLY A 146 30.36 -8.27 12.79
N ARG A 147 31.22 -7.24 12.68
CA ARG A 147 32.31 -6.99 13.64
C ARG A 147 31.77 -6.57 15.01
N GLU A 148 30.78 -5.69 15.03
CA GLU A 148 30.17 -5.17 16.25
C GLU A 148 29.48 -6.30 17.02
N ILE A 149 28.67 -7.10 16.33
CA ILE A 149 27.95 -8.23 16.93
C ILE A 149 28.91 -9.25 17.52
N LEU A 150 29.97 -9.63 16.80
CA LEU A 150 30.95 -10.58 17.34
C LEU A 150 31.69 -10.03 18.55
N ALA A 151 32.02 -8.73 18.57
CA ALA A 151 32.63 -8.07 19.71
C ALA A 151 31.70 -8.06 20.94
N GLU A 152 30.40 -7.83 20.77
CA GLU A 152 29.39 -7.93 21.84
C GLU A 152 29.31 -9.34 22.43
N PHE A 153 29.52 -10.37 21.62
CA PHE A 153 29.58 -11.77 22.05
C PHE A 153 30.95 -12.18 22.63
N GLY A 154 31.90 -11.25 22.79
CA GLY A 154 33.17 -11.46 23.44
C GLY A 154 34.32 -11.95 22.54
N PHE A 155 34.15 -11.96 21.23
CA PHE A 155 35.26 -12.24 20.32
C PHE A 155 36.28 -11.11 20.32
N GLY A 156 37.55 -11.45 20.37
CA GLY A 156 38.64 -10.48 20.29
C GLY A 156 38.85 -9.93 18.88
N ALA A 157 39.44 -8.75 18.79
CA ALA A 157 39.68 -8.10 17.50
C ALA A 157 40.50 -8.96 16.51
N GLU A 158 41.48 -9.71 17.03
CA GLU A 158 42.32 -10.63 16.25
C GLU A 158 41.50 -11.84 15.71
N GLU A 159 40.62 -12.41 16.56
CA GLU A 159 39.72 -13.50 16.14
C GLU A 159 38.76 -13.02 15.07
N ILE A 160 38.16 -11.84 15.23
CA ILE A 160 37.25 -11.25 14.23
C ILE A 160 37.98 -11.02 12.90
N ALA A 161 39.22 -10.51 12.97
CA ALA A 161 40.03 -10.32 11.77
C ALA A 161 40.39 -11.64 11.10
N GLN A 162 40.66 -12.70 11.86
CA GLN A 162 40.91 -14.04 11.33
C GLN A 162 39.67 -14.58 10.64
N LEU A 163 38.50 -14.55 11.29
CA LEU A 163 37.22 -14.99 10.70
C LEU A 163 36.91 -14.29 9.39
N ALA A 164 37.21 -12.99 9.31
CA ALA A 164 37.05 -12.22 8.07
C ALA A 164 38.03 -12.68 6.99
N SER A 165 39.31 -12.93 7.35
CA SER A 165 40.33 -13.36 6.38
C SER A 165 40.08 -14.76 5.84
N GLU A 166 39.46 -15.64 6.63
CA GLU A 166 39.05 -17.00 6.25
C GLU A 166 37.72 -17.04 5.47
N GLY A 167 37.04 -15.90 5.30
CA GLY A 167 35.74 -15.81 4.65
C GLY A 167 34.56 -16.36 5.45
N THR A 168 34.79 -16.71 6.72
CA THR A 168 33.72 -17.14 7.66
C THR A 168 32.84 -15.95 8.06
N LEU A 169 33.45 -14.79 8.25
CA LEU A 169 32.75 -13.51 8.44
C LEU A 169 32.77 -12.75 7.13
N ILE A 170 31.58 -12.59 6.51
CA ILE A 170 31.40 -11.74 5.35
C ILE A 170 31.24 -10.29 5.85
N LEU A 171 32.04 -9.40 5.30
CA LEU A 171 31.96 -7.96 5.57
C LEU A 171 31.52 -7.24 4.30
N PRO A 172 30.87 -6.06 4.42
CA PRO A 172 30.51 -5.28 3.25
C PRO A 172 31.78 -4.86 2.47
N GLU A 173 31.64 -4.74 1.15
CA GLU A 173 32.70 -4.18 0.33
C GLU A 173 32.95 -2.71 0.74
N PRO A 174 34.20 -2.22 0.71
CA PRO A 174 34.50 -0.82 0.92
C PRO A 174 33.69 0.06 -0.04
N ALA A 175 33.15 1.17 0.44
CA ALA A 175 32.31 2.08 -0.36
C ALA A 175 32.98 2.60 -1.65
N ASP A 176 34.31 2.61 -1.74
CA ASP A 176 35.10 3.01 -2.92
C ASP A 176 35.14 1.94 -4.02
N ALA A 177 34.61 0.72 -3.77
CA ALA A 177 34.61 -0.39 -4.73
C ALA A 177 33.29 -0.54 -5.48
N ALA A 178 32.28 0.30 -5.21
CA ALA A 178 31.02 0.26 -5.95
C ALA A 178 31.28 0.67 -7.41
N PRO A 179 30.92 -0.16 -8.40
CA PRO A 179 31.06 0.23 -9.81
C PRO A 179 30.21 1.47 -10.09
N ASP A 180 30.77 2.41 -10.87
CA ASP A 180 30.06 3.55 -11.41
C ASP A 180 28.69 3.08 -11.95
N ARG A 181 27.61 3.46 -11.27
CA ARG A 181 26.26 3.12 -11.73
C ARG A 181 26.04 3.83 -13.06
N ILE A 182 25.86 3.04 -14.09
CA ILE A 182 25.42 3.50 -15.41
C ILE A 182 24.08 4.21 -15.18
N ASP A 183 24.06 5.52 -15.36
CA ASP A 183 22.83 6.29 -15.45
C ASP A 183 21.97 5.68 -16.56
N ALA A 184 20.91 4.96 -16.18
CA ALA A 184 19.89 4.52 -17.10
C ALA A 184 19.04 5.75 -17.46
N ALA A 185 19.24 6.23 -18.69
CA ALA A 185 18.48 7.30 -19.33
C ALA A 185 17.01 6.89 -19.58
#